data_94037f4d837333d9889925230c7b22de
#
_entry.id   94037f4d837333d9889925230c7b22de
#
_cell.length_a   1.000
_cell.length_b   1.000
_cell.length_c   1.000
_cell.angle_alpha   90.00
_cell.angle_beta   90.00
_cell.angle_gamma   90.00
#
_symmetry.space_group_name_H-M   'P 1'
#
loop_
_entity.id
_entity.type
_entity.pdbx_description
1 polymer ?
#
loop_
_entity_poly.entity_id
_entity_poly.type
_entity_poly.pdbx_seq_one_letter_code
_entity_poly.pdbx_strand_id
1 'polypeptide(L)'
;MTETAFEAALTVRTADMLDACTRCGKCVEVCPMTKAAGVGDASPESVIAGVLDIVRTGEGPAASKAWAKGCALTGDCITACGDGVNPRFLLAMARVALAKQSIELRDRRKQGIENFRLIADGVNVLARMQLDEDELARLGQQVNERLQNGSTAKSGERPDFVFYTGCNVLKTPHMALIALDMMDALGVTYRVMGGPTHCCGVIQLRAGDTDVSGRVATSSLDKLAEGKTGVISWCASCHVQFTETTIPTVEKVRGSRPFEMTPFMLFLKTRFEDLRPMLKNRVPMRIALHKHPGVKGVVEAGTELLRMVPGIEIVDLHQPAVGLMSNALNALPDYKRGLQLAELEAAEAAGDDALVAIYHVDHRELCAHERDWPIRIINILDIVGASMGLHHDDHFKRLKIMQDADAIVADCQDMIDAYRIDPAMARTVVVKAMLNEQPLPLLGQRLDRAKGAAYMPRP
;
A
#
# COMPACT_ATOMS: atom_id res chain seq x y z
N MET A 1 -7.37 21.12 -14.32
CA MET A 1 -6.62 21.93 -13.34
C MET A 1 -5.21 22.14 -13.84
N THR A 2 -4.70 23.37 -13.88
CA THR A 2 -3.31 23.65 -14.18
C THR A 2 -2.43 23.30 -12.98
N GLU A 3 -1.13 22.99 -13.20
CA GLU A 3 -0.15 22.66 -12.14
C GLU A 3 -0.15 23.69 -11.02
N THR A 4 -0.09 24.95 -11.39
CA THR A 4 -0.11 26.10 -10.48
C THR A 4 -1.36 26.15 -9.60
N ALA A 5 -2.53 25.71 -10.11
CA ALA A 5 -3.77 25.70 -9.33
C ALA A 5 -3.76 24.65 -8.20
N PHE A 6 -3.17 23.47 -8.44
CA PHE A 6 -3.04 22.44 -7.39
C PHE A 6 -2.08 22.88 -6.29
N GLU A 7 -0.91 23.40 -6.62
CA GLU A 7 0.07 23.86 -5.63
C GLU A 7 -0.47 25.04 -4.81
N ALA A 8 -1.14 26.00 -5.46
CA ALA A 8 -1.79 27.10 -4.78
C ALA A 8 -2.86 26.59 -3.77
N ALA A 9 -3.71 25.64 -4.19
CA ALA A 9 -4.72 25.04 -3.32
C ALA A 9 -4.11 24.23 -2.17
N LEU A 10 -3.02 23.50 -2.44
CA LEU A 10 -2.29 22.76 -1.40
C LEU A 10 -1.69 23.71 -0.36
N THR A 11 -1.16 24.85 -0.81
CA THR A 11 -0.63 25.91 0.06
C THR A 11 -1.73 26.52 0.94
N VAL A 12 -2.87 26.88 0.35
CA VAL A 12 -4.02 27.41 1.10
C VAL A 12 -4.50 26.39 2.12
N ARG A 13 -4.70 25.14 1.73
CA ARG A 13 -5.14 24.08 2.64
C ARG A 13 -4.14 23.84 3.77
N THR A 14 -2.85 23.91 3.48
CA THR A 14 -1.80 23.78 4.49
C THR A 14 -1.87 24.94 5.48
N ALA A 15 -2.05 26.16 5.01
CA ALA A 15 -2.24 27.34 5.87
C ALA A 15 -3.48 27.20 6.78
N ASP A 16 -4.63 26.81 6.23
CA ASP A 16 -5.84 26.55 7.01
C ASP A 16 -5.59 25.55 8.16
N MET A 17 -4.84 24.47 7.90
CA MET A 17 -4.51 23.47 8.93
C MET A 17 -3.54 24.01 9.98
N LEU A 18 -2.58 24.85 9.57
CA LEU A 18 -1.64 25.50 10.49
C LEU A 18 -2.35 26.49 11.42
N ASP A 19 -3.35 27.21 10.91
CA ASP A 19 -4.11 28.20 11.67
C ASP A 19 -5.14 27.55 12.61
N ALA A 20 -5.74 26.43 12.19
CA ALA A 20 -6.68 25.68 13.03
C ALA A 20 -5.99 24.90 14.17
N CYS A 21 -4.69 24.65 14.10
CA CYS A 21 -3.99 23.84 15.10
C CYS A 21 -3.71 24.63 16.38
N THR A 22 -4.33 24.25 17.50
CA THR A 22 -4.15 24.84 18.84
C THR A 22 -2.85 24.43 19.54
N ARG A 23 -2.05 23.52 18.96
CA ARG A 23 -0.80 22.99 19.50
C ARG A 23 -0.97 22.22 20.82
N CYS A 24 -2.13 21.64 21.06
CA CYS A 24 -2.48 20.98 22.32
C CYS A 24 -1.69 19.68 22.62
N GLY A 25 -0.90 19.16 21.67
CA GLY A 25 -0.07 17.98 21.84
C GLY A 25 -0.76 16.61 21.76
N LYS A 26 -2.10 16.53 21.85
CA LYS A 26 -2.85 15.25 21.87
C LYS A 26 -2.50 14.28 20.74
N CYS A 27 -2.23 14.81 19.55
CA CYS A 27 -1.84 14.00 18.38
C CYS A 27 -0.47 13.33 18.56
N VAL A 28 0.41 13.90 19.37
CA VAL A 28 1.73 13.33 19.72
C VAL A 28 1.58 12.28 20.82
N GLU A 29 0.77 12.58 21.85
CA GLU A 29 0.52 11.69 23.00
C GLU A 29 -0.03 10.32 22.56
N VAL A 30 -1.02 10.31 21.65
CA VAL A 30 -1.64 9.07 21.17
C VAL A 30 -0.81 8.33 20.12
N CYS A 31 0.28 8.92 19.62
CA CYS A 31 1.05 8.36 18.52
C CYS A 31 1.94 7.20 19.02
N PRO A 32 1.73 5.97 18.55
CA PRO A 32 2.56 4.83 18.97
C PRO A 32 3.99 4.88 18.45
N MET A 33 4.27 5.83 17.52
CA MET A 33 5.58 5.93 16.86
C MET A 33 6.57 6.85 17.56
N THR A 34 6.19 7.63 18.57
CA THR A 34 7.06 8.62 19.20
C THR A 34 8.37 8.02 19.72
N LYS A 35 8.28 6.89 20.42
CA LYS A 35 9.45 6.17 20.95
C LYS A 35 10.32 5.60 19.82
N ALA A 36 9.70 4.89 18.88
CA ALA A 36 10.40 4.26 17.75
C ALA A 36 11.06 5.28 16.82
N ALA A 37 10.43 6.45 16.65
CA ALA A 37 10.96 7.55 15.87
C ALA A 37 12.09 8.34 16.56
N GLY A 38 12.33 8.12 17.85
CA GLY A 38 13.37 8.83 18.61
C GLY A 38 12.98 10.26 19.00
N VAL A 39 11.70 10.50 19.30
CA VAL A 39 11.21 11.82 19.76
C VAL A 39 11.81 12.21 21.11
N GLY A 40 12.17 11.22 21.97
CA GLY A 40 12.74 11.46 23.30
C GLY A 40 11.71 12.02 24.29
N ASP A 41 12.20 12.82 25.25
CA ASP A 41 11.41 13.38 26.35
C ASP A 41 10.82 14.76 26.05
N ALA A 42 10.80 15.17 24.76
CA ALA A 42 10.22 16.44 24.36
C ALA A 42 8.70 16.47 24.64
N SER A 43 8.20 17.59 25.18
CA SER A 43 6.78 17.70 25.47
C SER A 43 5.93 17.61 24.19
N PRO A 44 4.77 16.96 24.23
CA PRO A 44 3.88 16.82 23.07
C PRO A 44 3.55 18.16 22.39
N GLU A 45 3.31 19.20 23.18
CA GLU A 45 3.04 20.56 22.70
C GLU A 45 4.24 21.14 21.94
N SER A 46 5.46 20.93 22.45
CA SER A 46 6.67 21.40 21.79
C SER A 46 6.95 20.67 20.48
N VAL A 47 6.64 19.37 20.45
CA VAL A 47 6.82 18.54 19.24
C VAL A 47 5.88 18.98 18.12
N ILE A 48 4.58 19.16 18.42
CA ILE A 48 3.63 19.62 17.39
C ILE A 48 3.91 21.07 16.99
N ALA A 49 4.26 21.96 17.93
CA ALA A 49 4.64 23.34 17.59
C ALA A 49 5.82 23.37 16.62
N GLY A 50 6.86 22.58 16.88
CA GLY A 50 7.99 22.45 15.97
C GLY A 50 7.65 21.82 14.61
N VAL A 51 6.64 20.95 14.51
CA VAL A 51 6.13 20.47 13.21
C VAL A 51 5.51 21.61 12.42
N LEU A 52 4.72 22.50 13.06
CA LEU A 52 4.16 23.67 12.39
C LEU A 52 5.28 24.60 11.90
N ASP A 53 6.35 24.78 12.68
CA ASP A 53 7.51 25.57 12.27
C ASP A 53 8.22 24.94 11.06
N ILE A 54 8.42 23.61 11.05
CA ILE A 54 8.96 22.88 9.88
C ILE A 54 8.11 23.14 8.65
N VAL A 55 6.79 23.06 8.75
CA VAL A 55 5.90 23.29 7.59
C VAL A 55 6.05 24.72 7.05
N ARG A 56 6.24 25.73 7.93
CA ARG A 56 6.39 27.14 7.54
C ARG A 56 7.75 27.45 6.97
N THR A 57 8.82 26.91 7.56
CA THR A 57 10.20 27.36 7.31
C THR A 57 11.13 26.31 6.72
N GLY A 58 10.74 25.03 6.73
CA GLY A 58 11.62 23.92 6.42
C GLY A 58 12.56 23.52 7.56
N GLU A 59 12.50 24.19 8.71
CA GLU A 59 13.37 23.96 9.87
C GLU A 59 12.57 23.77 11.14
N GLY A 60 13.17 23.08 12.12
CA GLY A 60 12.54 22.86 13.44
C GLY A 60 13.37 21.96 14.34
N PRO A 61 12.91 21.73 15.58
CA PRO A 61 13.58 20.91 16.58
C PRO A 61 13.80 19.46 16.11
N ALA A 62 14.83 18.82 16.64
CA ALA A 62 15.19 17.43 16.33
C ALA A 62 14.03 16.45 16.58
N ALA A 63 13.33 16.58 17.73
CA ALA A 63 12.19 15.75 18.09
C ALA A 63 11.03 15.86 17.07
N SER A 64 10.72 17.08 16.62
CA SER A 64 9.68 17.33 15.59
C SER A 64 10.05 16.76 14.23
N LYS A 65 11.34 16.89 13.84
CA LYS A 65 11.88 16.26 12.61
C LYS A 65 11.82 14.74 12.70
N ALA A 66 12.16 14.16 13.84
CA ALA A 66 12.12 12.72 14.11
C ALA A 66 10.67 12.19 14.00
N TRP A 67 9.70 12.86 14.64
CA TRP A 67 8.30 12.50 14.56
C TRP A 67 7.73 12.60 13.13
N ALA A 68 8.04 13.67 12.40
CA ALA A 68 7.61 13.83 11.02
C ALA A 68 8.15 12.74 10.10
N LYS A 69 9.45 12.39 10.22
CA LYS A 69 10.11 11.34 9.42
C LYS A 69 9.65 9.94 9.81
N GLY A 70 9.41 9.68 11.11
CA GLY A 70 9.01 8.39 11.65
C GLY A 70 7.51 8.09 11.59
N CYS A 71 6.70 8.93 10.95
CA CYS A 71 5.26 8.72 10.84
C CYS A 71 4.92 7.47 10.03
N ALA A 72 4.38 6.45 10.69
CA ALA A 72 3.91 5.20 10.08
C ALA A 72 2.49 5.27 9.52
N LEU A 73 1.86 6.43 9.50
CA LEU A 73 0.49 6.63 9.01
C LEU A 73 -0.58 5.85 9.79
N THR A 74 -0.47 5.78 11.13
CA THR A 74 -1.43 5.07 12.00
C THR A 74 -2.83 5.68 11.95
N GLY A 75 -2.92 7.00 11.91
CA GLY A 75 -4.19 7.71 11.87
C GLY A 75 -4.79 8.06 13.24
N ASP A 76 -4.24 7.53 14.35
CA ASP A 76 -4.72 7.79 15.72
C ASP A 76 -4.76 9.29 16.04
N CYS A 77 -3.76 10.01 15.55
CA CYS A 77 -3.66 11.47 15.68
C CYS A 77 -4.84 12.23 15.05
N ILE A 78 -5.47 11.69 14.00
CA ILE A 78 -6.64 12.30 13.36
C ILE A 78 -7.85 12.18 14.28
N THR A 79 -8.05 10.96 14.85
CA THR A 79 -9.17 10.70 15.77
C THR A 79 -9.04 11.49 17.08
N ALA A 80 -7.80 11.71 17.56
CA ALA A 80 -7.53 12.45 18.79
C ALA A 80 -7.64 13.99 18.64
N CYS A 81 -7.65 14.51 17.40
CA CYS A 81 -7.70 15.94 17.16
C CYS A 81 -9.13 16.48 17.32
N GLY A 82 -9.37 17.31 18.35
CA GLY A 82 -10.65 17.97 18.57
C GLY A 82 -10.90 19.20 17.67
N ASP A 83 -9.87 19.70 17.00
CA ASP A 83 -9.91 20.93 16.21
C ASP A 83 -10.16 20.67 14.70
N GLY A 84 -10.45 19.42 14.33
CA GLY A 84 -10.69 19.04 12.92
C GLY A 84 -9.45 19.09 12.01
N VAL A 85 -8.25 19.21 12.58
CA VAL A 85 -6.99 19.15 11.85
C VAL A 85 -6.66 17.69 11.51
N ASN A 86 -6.06 17.47 10.33
CA ASN A 86 -5.43 16.19 10.01
C ASN A 86 -3.92 16.26 10.29
N PRO A 87 -3.42 15.81 11.48
CA PRO A 87 -2.00 15.89 11.80
C PRO A 87 -1.16 15.00 10.87
N ARG A 88 -1.71 13.89 10.34
CA ARG A 88 -1.04 13.02 9.37
C ARG A 88 -0.72 13.78 8.07
N PHE A 89 -1.63 14.64 7.61
CA PHE A 89 -1.39 15.55 6.49
C PHE A 89 -0.30 16.58 6.83
N LEU A 90 -0.34 17.21 8.02
CA LEU A 90 0.71 18.15 8.45
C LEU A 90 2.10 17.48 8.49
N LEU A 91 2.18 16.24 8.98
CA LEU A 91 3.44 15.47 8.98
C LEU A 91 3.93 15.17 7.54
N ALA A 92 3.01 14.94 6.61
CA ALA A 92 3.37 14.80 5.20
C ALA A 92 3.91 16.12 4.63
N MET A 93 3.28 17.25 4.94
CA MET A 93 3.76 18.58 4.52
C MET A 93 5.09 18.96 5.19
N ALA A 94 5.29 18.59 6.45
CA ALA A 94 6.58 18.76 7.13
C ALA A 94 7.71 17.99 6.41
N ARG A 95 7.47 16.74 5.99
CA ARG A 95 8.45 16.00 5.18
C ARG A 95 8.73 16.66 3.85
N VAL A 96 7.71 17.18 3.17
CA VAL A 96 7.87 17.96 1.93
C VAL A 96 8.71 19.21 2.17
N ALA A 97 8.44 19.97 3.25
CA ALA A 97 9.20 21.17 3.59
C ALA A 97 10.67 20.84 3.89
N LEU A 98 10.93 19.78 4.68
CA LEU A 98 12.29 19.30 4.95
C LEU A 98 13.02 18.89 3.67
N ALA A 99 12.35 18.21 2.74
CA ALA A 99 12.94 17.83 1.46
C ALA A 99 13.23 19.06 0.59
N LYS A 100 12.32 20.02 0.56
CA LYS A 100 12.52 21.30 -0.17
C LYS A 100 13.70 22.11 0.38
N GLN A 101 13.92 22.07 1.69
CA GLN A 101 15.02 22.78 2.35
C GLN A 101 16.39 22.12 2.13
N SER A 102 16.43 20.79 2.09
CA SER A 102 17.69 20.03 2.08
C SER A 102 18.15 19.54 0.72
N ILE A 103 17.27 19.53 -0.30
CA ILE A 103 17.55 18.95 -1.62
C ILE A 103 17.05 19.93 -2.70
N GLU A 104 17.93 20.24 -3.65
CA GLU A 104 17.59 21.09 -4.79
C GLU A 104 16.46 20.51 -5.64
N LEU A 105 15.65 21.38 -6.26
CA LEU A 105 14.48 20.96 -7.05
C LEU A 105 14.86 19.96 -8.17
N ARG A 106 16.00 20.19 -8.83
CA ARG A 106 16.49 19.31 -9.88
C ARG A 106 16.72 17.88 -9.35
N ASP A 107 17.33 17.75 -8.18
CA ASP A 107 17.68 16.46 -7.59
C ASP A 107 16.44 15.76 -7.02
N ARG A 108 15.50 16.52 -6.44
CA ARG A 108 14.17 15.96 -6.03
C ARG A 108 13.39 15.40 -7.21
N ARG A 109 13.37 16.13 -8.35
CA ARG A 109 12.75 15.66 -9.60
C ARG A 109 13.44 14.40 -10.14
N LYS A 110 14.75 14.39 -10.17
CA LYS A 110 15.55 13.24 -10.58
C LYS A 110 15.23 12.02 -9.71
N GLN A 111 15.26 12.16 -8.41
CA GLN A 111 14.91 11.10 -7.46
C GLN A 111 13.45 10.60 -7.64
N GLY A 112 12.51 11.52 -7.82
CA GLY A 112 11.11 11.17 -8.08
C GLY A 112 10.94 10.38 -9.37
N ILE A 113 11.64 10.75 -10.45
CA ILE A 113 11.63 10.05 -11.74
C ILE A 113 12.28 8.67 -11.62
N GLU A 114 13.43 8.56 -10.97
CA GLU A 114 14.14 7.28 -10.79
C GLU A 114 13.33 6.29 -9.97
N ASN A 115 12.77 6.74 -8.84
CA ASN A 115 11.90 5.91 -8.00
C ASN A 115 10.63 5.48 -8.74
N PHE A 116 10.01 6.39 -9.51
CA PHE A 116 8.83 6.05 -10.30
C PHE A 116 9.15 5.06 -11.41
N ARG A 117 10.28 5.26 -12.12
CA ARG A 117 10.73 4.35 -13.18
C ARG A 117 10.96 2.93 -12.64
N LEU A 118 11.64 2.81 -11.49
CA LEU A 118 11.84 1.50 -10.85
C LEU A 118 10.52 0.77 -10.57
N ILE A 119 9.50 1.51 -10.13
CA ILE A 119 8.16 0.92 -9.91
C ILE A 119 7.49 0.59 -11.23
N ALA A 120 7.54 1.47 -12.22
CA ALA A 120 6.92 1.26 -13.52
C ALA A 120 7.52 0.06 -14.25
N ASP A 121 8.84 -0.04 -14.28
CA ASP A 121 9.56 -1.17 -14.87
C ASP A 121 9.23 -2.47 -14.12
N GLY A 122 9.26 -2.42 -12.77
CA GLY A 122 8.90 -3.54 -11.92
C GLY A 122 7.48 -4.05 -12.16
N VAL A 123 6.51 -3.15 -12.25
CA VAL A 123 5.12 -3.49 -12.53
C VAL A 123 4.95 -4.07 -13.93
N ASN A 124 5.50 -3.39 -14.94
CA ASN A 124 5.32 -3.79 -16.34
C ASN A 124 5.96 -5.14 -16.66
N VAL A 125 7.16 -5.38 -16.14
CA VAL A 125 7.88 -6.64 -16.38
C VAL A 125 7.28 -7.76 -15.55
N LEU A 126 7.13 -7.58 -14.23
CA LEU A 126 6.65 -8.67 -13.35
C LEU A 126 5.19 -9.06 -13.64
N ALA A 127 4.32 -8.14 -14.06
CA ALA A 127 2.98 -8.51 -14.49
C ALA A 127 3.02 -9.41 -15.73
N ARG A 128 3.83 -9.07 -16.73
CA ARG A 128 3.96 -9.85 -17.98
C ARG A 128 4.70 -11.18 -17.81
N MET A 129 5.54 -11.31 -16.80
CA MET A 129 6.16 -12.61 -16.45
C MET A 129 5.17 -13.57 -15.80
N GLN A 130 3.97 -13.11 -15.41
CA GLN A 130 3.00 -13.88 -14.63
C GLN A 130 1.64 -14.06 -15.32
N LEU A 131 1.27 -13.19 -16.24
CA LEU A 131 -0.08 -13.07 -16.79
C LEU A 131 -0.10 -13.21 -18.30
N ASP A 132 -1.11 -13.87 -18.82
CA ASP A 132 -1.42 -13.88 -20.24
C ASP A 132 -2.08 -12.56 -20.71
N GLU A 133 -2.37 -12.46 -22.01
CA GLU A 133 -2.94 -11.25 -22.63
C GLU A 133 -4.35 -10.95 -22.12
N ASP A 134 -5.18 -11.96 -21.87
CA ASP A 134 -6.56 -11.81 -21.42
C ASP A 134 -6.59 -11.33 -19.97
N GLU A 135 -5.74 -11.87 -19.12
CA GLU A 135 -5.60 -11.45 -17.72
C GLU A 135 -5.06 -10.02 -17.61
N LEU A 136 -4.06 -9.66 -18.41
CA LEU A 136 -3.56 -8.28 -18.48
C LEU A 136 -4.64 -7.32 -18.95
N ALA A 137 -5.40 -7.69 -19.98
CA ALA A 137 -6.52 -6.89 -20.50
C ALA A 137 -7.60 -6.71 -19.44
N ARG A 138 -7.96 -7.78 -18.71
CA ARG A 138 -8.93 -7.74 -17.62
C ARG A 138 -8.49 -6.80 -16.49
N LEU A 139 -7.18 -6.71 -16.23
CA LEU A 139 -6.59 -5.77 -15.28
C LEU A 139 -6.38 -4.35 -15.86
N GLY A 140 -6.95 -4.05 -17.04
CA GLY A 140 -6.88 -2.75 -17.67
C GLY A 140 -5.47 -2.35 -18.14
N GLN A 141 -4.61 -3.33 -18.38
CA GLN A 141 -3.25 -3.11 -18.86
C GLN A 141 -3.22 -3.07 -20.38
N GLN A 142 -2.24 -2.36 -20.95
CA GLN A 142 -2.03 -2.31 -22.39
C GLN A 142 -1.43 -3.61 -22.90
N VAL A 143 -2.03 -4.21 -23.90
CA VAL A 143 -1.57 -5.39 -24.59
C VAL A 143 -1.46 -5.09 -26.09
N ASN A 144 -0.30 -5.40 -26.70
CA ASN A 144 -0.07 -5.27 -28.16
C ASN A 144 -0.56 -3.94 -28.77
N GLU A 145 -0.18 -2.80 -28.15
CA GLU A 145 -0.53 -1.43 -28.57
C GLU A 145 -2.04 -1.09 -28.49
N ARG A 146 -2.90 -2.01 -28.08
CA ARG A 146 -4.32 -1.75 -27.84
C ARG A 146 -4.56 -1.43 -26.36
N LEU A 147 -5.21 -0.29 -26.12
CA LEU A 147 -5.78 0.00 -24.80
C LEU A 147 -6.96 -0.97 -24.58
N GLN A 148 -6.78 -1.89 -23.66
CA GLN A 148 -7.85 -2.77 -23.23
C GLN A 148 -8.64 -2.09 -22.10
N ASN A 149 -9.96 -2.01 -22.28
CA ASN A 149 -10.85 -1.53 -21.22
C ASN A 149 -11.22 -2.71 -20.33
N GLY A 150 -10.55 -2.85 -19.19
CA GLY A 150 -10.96 -3.77 -18.13
C GLY A 150 -12.33 -3.36 -17.51
N SER A 151 -13.36 -3.25 -18.36
CA SER A 151 -14.69 -2.79 -17.97
C SER A 151 -15.72 -3.89 -18.21
N THR A 152 -16.57 -4.13 -17.22
CA THR A 152 -17.75 -5.01 -17.33
C THR A 152 -19.04 -4.23 -17.67
N ALA A 153 -18.98 -2.89 -17.69
CA ALA A 153 -20.10 -2.08 -18.14
C ALA A 153 -20.28 -2.19 -19.67
N LYS A 154 -21.54 -2.16 -20.13
CA LYS A 154 -21.85 -2.16 -21.57
C LYS A 154 -21.24 -0.95 -22.26
N SER A 155 -21.00 -1.08 -23.56
CA SER A 155 -20.46 0.02 -24.36
C SER A 155 -21.35 1.26 -24.25
N GLY A 156 -20.75 2.41 -23.88
CA GLY A 156 -21.45 3.67 -23.67
C GLY A 156 -22.08 3.83 -22.27
N GLU A 157 -22.08 2.82 -21.42
CA GLU A 157 -22.57 2.92 -20.04
C GLU A 157 -21.43 3.22 -19.07
N ARG A 158 -21.73 4.01 -18.03
CA ARG A 158 -20.82 4.19 -16.89
C ARG A 158 -20.91 2.98 -15.97
N PRO A 159 -19.78 2.43 -15.47
CA PRO A 159 -19.78 1.35 -14.48
C PRO A 159 -20.32 1.85 -13.14
N ASP A 160 -20.75 0.93 -12.28
CA ASP A 160 -21.12 1.27 -10.92
C ASP A 160 -19.91 1.80 -10.16
N PHE A 161 -18.77 1.17 -10.30
CA PHE A 161 -17.53 1.58 -9.66
C PHE A 161 -16.35 1.65 -10.62
N VAL A 162 -15.38 2.50 -10.29
CA VAL A 162 -14.02 2.32 -10.77
C VAL A 162 -13.25 1.51 -9.71
N PHE A 163 -12.70 0.37 -10.09
CA PHE A 163 -11.80 -0.40 -9.25
C PHE A 163 -10.36 0.10 -9.45
N TYR A 164 -9.87 0.86 -8.48
CA TYR A 164 -8.54 1.43 -8.52
C TYR A 164 -7.53 0.52 -7.81
N THR A 165 -6.79 -0.23 -8.60
CA THR A 165 -5.81 -1.20 -8.09
C THR A 165 -4.56 -0.54 -7.49
N GLY A 166 -4.25 0.71 -7.87
CA GLY A 166 -2.93 1.29 -7.67
C GLY A 166 -1.93 0.71 -8.68
N CYS A 167 -0.63 0.93 -8.46
CA CYS A 167 0.38 0.40 -9.39
C CYS A 167 0.96 -0.94 -8.94
N ASN A 168 1.39 -1.06 -7.69
CA ASN A 168 2.21 -2.18 -7.21
C ASN A 168 1.47 -3.52 -7.02
N VAL A 169 0.13 -3.54 -6.98
CA VAL A 169 -0.62 -4.81 -6.92
C VAL A 169 -0.39 -5.66 -8.17
N LEU A 170 -0.10 -5.04 -9.29
CA LEU A 170 0.21 -5.74 -10.53
C LEU A 170 1.53 -6.54 -10.50
N LYS A 171 2.33 -6.40 -9.45
CA LYS A 171 3.44 -7.33 -9.18
C LYS A 171 2.96 -8.66 -8.57
N THR A 172 1.80 -8.66 -7.92
CA THR A 172 1.11 -9.82 -7.33
C THR A 172 -0.32 -9.89 -7.86
N PRO A 173 -0.48 -10.12 -9.17
CA PRO A 173 -1.73 -9.85 -9.86
C PRO A 173 -2.87 -10.81 -9.51
N HIS A 174 -2.58 -12.02 -9.02
CA HIS A 174 -3.58 -13.01 -8.59
C HIS A 174 -4.61 -12.42 -7.62
N MET A 175 -4.18 -11.56 -6.69
CA MET A 175 -5.09 -10.90 -5.74
C MET A 175 -6.09 -9.97 -6.44
N ALA A 176 -5.62 -9.23 -7.45
CA ALA A 176 -6.50 -8.35 -8.20
C ALA A 176 -7.49 -9.14 -9.06
N LEU A 177 -7.06 -10.27 -9.65
CA LEU A 177 -7.94 -11.16 -10.42
C LEU A 177 -9.00 -11.79 -9.51
N ILE A 178 -8.64 -12.31 -8.32
CA ILE A 178 -9.62 -12.81 -7.35
C ILE A 178 -10.60 -11.70 -6.92
N ALA A 179 -10.11 -10.47 -6.71
CA ALA A 179 -10.98 -9.35 -6.38
C ALA A 179 -12.00 -9.06 -7.50
N LEU A 180 -11.59 -9.15 -8.78
CA LEU A 180 -12.50 -9.00 -9.91
C LEU A 180 -13.52 -10.14 -9.99
N ASP A 181 -13.10 -11.40 -9.76
CA ASP A 181 -14.01 -12.56 -9.72
C ASP A 181 -15.06 -12.42 -8.61
N MET A 182 -14.65 -11.89 -7.45
CA MET A 182 -15.59 -11.60 -6.36
C MET A 182 -16.57 -10.49 -6.74
N MET A 183 -16.13 -9.43 -7.42
CA MET A 183 -17.00 -8.37 -7.89
C MET A 183 -17.98 -8.88 -8.98
N ASP A 184 -17.52 -9.74 -9.89
CA ASP A 184 -18.36 -10.40 -10.88
C ASP A 184 -19.44 -11.28 -10.22
N ALA A 185 -19.05 -12.09 -9.22
CA ALA A 185 -19.97 -12.91 -8.45
C ALA A 185 -21.02 -12.08 -7.70
N LEU A 186 -20.65 -10.89 -7.23
CA LEU A 186 -21.56 -9.94 -6.57
C LEU A 186 -22.43 -9.14 -7.56
N GLY A 187 -22.27 -9.36 -8.87
CA GLY A 187 -23.04 -8.66 -9.90
C GLY A 187 -22.72 -7.15 -10.01
N VAL A 188 -21.52 -6.73 -9.61
CA VAL A 188 -21.10 -5.33 -9.63
C VAL A 188 -20.45 -5.02 -10.97
N THR A 189 -20.88 -3.94 -11.64
CA THR A 189 -20.21 -3.46 -12.83
C THR A 189 -19.06 -2.53 -12.48
N TYR A 190 -17.91 -2.75 -13.09
CA TYR A 190 -16.71 -1.97 -12.79
C TYR A 190 -15.89 -1.63 -14.04
N ARG A 191 -15.01 -0.64 -13.89
CA ARG A 191 -13.86 -0.41 -14.77
C ARG A 191 -12.60 -0.47 -13.93
N VAL A 192 -11.62 -1.26 -14.40
CA VAL A 192 -10.32 -1.36 -13.72
C VAL A 192 -9.42 -0.22 -14.15
N MET A 193 -8.86 0.49 -13.19
CA MET A 193 -7.83 1.50 -13.41
C MET A 193 -6.67 1.27 -12.45
N GLY A 194 -5.46 1.32 -12.97
CA GLY A 194 -4.25 1.11 -12.18
C GLY A 194 -3.00 1.14 -13.05
N GLY A 195 -1.92 0.63 -12.48
CA GLY A 195 -0.63 0.67 -13.14
C GLY A 195 0.02 2.06 -13.11
N PRO A 196 1.21 2.18 -13.74
CA PRO A 196 1.97 3.43 -13.74
C PRO A 196 1.25 4.61 -14.41
N THR A 197 0.37 4.34 -15.37
CA THR A 197 -0.39 5.38 -16.12
C THR A 197 -1.47 6.07 -15.29
N HIS A 198 -1.86 5.47 -14.15
CA HIS A 198 -2.87 6.00 -13.23
C HIS A 198 -2.31 6.17 -11.82
N CYS A 199 -1.12 6.76 -11.72
CA CYS A 199 -0.43 6.93 -10.44
C CYS A 199 -1.14 7.95 -9.53
N CYS A 200 -1.10 7.70 -8.21
CA CYS A 200 -1.63 8.63 -7.19
C CYS A 200 -0.71 9.82 -6.88
N GLY A 201 0.52 9.85 -7.40
CA GLY A 201 1.48 10.93 -7.16
C GLY A 201 2.22 10.87 -5.82
N VAL A 202 2.02 9.85 -5.00
CA VAL A 202 2.65 9.76 -3.66
C VAL A 202 4.17 9.72 -3.69
N ILE A 203 4.76 9.15 -4.75
CA ILE A 203 6.22 9.02 -4.90
C ILE A 203 6.85 10.40 -5.07
N GLN A 204 6.28 11.21 -5.93
CA GLN A 204 6.70 12.58 -6.20
C GLN A 204 6.49 13.47 -4.97
N LEU A 205 5.35 13.30 -4.27
CA LEU A 205 5.10 14.01 -3.02
C LEU A 205 6.18 13.70 -1.97
N ARG A 206 6.51 12.43 -1.80
CA ARG A 206 7.57 11.98 -0.86
C ARG A 206 8.95 12.50 -1.23
N ALA A 207 9.22 12.67 -2.52
CA ALA A 207 10.44 13.32 -3.01
C ALA A 207 10.43 14.86 -2.82
N GLY A 208 9.33 15.45 -2.38
CA GLY A 208 9.17 16.89 -2.19
C GLY A 208 8.81 17.66 -3.47
N ASP A 209 8.43 16.97 -4.55
CA ASP A 209 7.97 17.59 -5.80
C ASP A 209 6.44 17.64 -5.85
N THR A 210 5.88 18.67 -5.25
CA THR A 210 4.44 18.90 -5.12
C THR A 210 3.77 19.20 -6.47
N ASP A 211 4.49 19.84 -7.39
CA ASP A 211 4.02 20.15 -8.74
C ASP A 211 3.79 18.86 -9.56
N VAL A 212 4.80 18.03 -9.68
CA VAL A 212 4.66 16.76 -10.43
C VAL A 212 3.67 15.82 -9.74
N SER A 213 3.67 15.78 -8.39
CA SER A 213 2.67 15.02 -7.64
C SER A 213 1.24 15.43 -7.97
N GLY A 214 0.98 16.74 -8.00
CA GLY A 214 -0.32 17.31 -8.34
C GLY A 214 -0.75 16.98 -9.77
N ARG A 215 0.13 17.15 -10.75
CA ARG A 215 -0.13 16.80 -12.16
C ARG A 215 -0.51 15.34 -12.34
N VAL A 216 0.29 14.46 -11.79
CA VAL A 216 0.09 13.01 -11.90
C VAL A 216 -1.22 12.60 -11.25
N ALA A 217 -1.48 13.08 -10.03
CA ALA A 217 -2.69 12.74 -9.30
C ALA A 217 -3.97 13.29 -9.97
N THR A 218 -3.94 14.53 -10.43
CA THR A 218 -5.13 15.16 -11.09
C THR A 218 -5.43 14.57 -12.46
N SER A 219 -4.41 14.16 -13.21
CA SER A 219 -4.58 13.44 -14.48
C SER A 219 -5.34 12.12 -14.31
N SER A 220 -5.15 11.43 -13.18
CA SER A 220 -5.88 10.20 -12.87
C SER A 220 -7.28 10.47 -12.32
N LEU A 221 -7.46 11.57 -11.59
CA LEU A 221 -8.66 11.87 -10.82
C LEU A 221 -9.92 12.03 -11.68
N ASP A 222 -9.81 12.69 -12.84
CA ASP A 222 -10.95 12.89 -13.75
C ASP A 222 -11.43 11.57 -14.36
N LYS A 223 -10.52 10.65 -14.65
CA LYS A 223 -10.84 9.30 -15.11
C LYS A 223 -11.46 8.45 -14.02
N LEU A 224 -10.97 8.59 -12.77
CA LEU A 224 -11.53 7.87 -11.62
C LEU A 224 -12.96 8.31 -11.31
N ALA A 225 -13.37 9.52 -11.67
CA ALA A 225 -14.73 10.04 -11.47
C ALA A 225 -15.79 9.41 -12.40
N GLU A 226 -15.44 8.42 -13.22
CA GLU A 226 -16.38 7.77 -14.14
C GLU A 226 -17.34 6.77 -13.46
N GLY A 227 -17.03 6.27 -12.26
CA GLY A 227 -17.92 5.38 -11.50
C GLY A 227 -19.19 6.11 -11.05
N LYS A 228 -20.39 5.48 -11.22
CA LYS A 228 -21.68 6.04 -10.79
C LYS A 228 -21.74 6.20 -9.27
N THR A 229 -21.24 5.21 -8.53
CA THR A 229 -21.28 5.14 -7.07
C THR A 229 -19.98 5.66 -6.44
N GLY A 230 -18.84 5.50 -7.13
CA GLY A 230 -17.54 5.97 -6.64
C GLY A 230 -16.36 5.08 -7.05
N VAL A 231 -15.32 5.14 -6.25
CA VAL A 231 -14.06 4.43 -6.50
C VAL A 231 -13.82 3.41 -5.38
N ILE A 232 -13.56 2.17 -5.75
CA ILE A 232 -13.09 1.13 -4.83
C ILE A 232 -11.56 1.08 -4.93
N SER A 233 -10.85 1.30 -3.82
CA SER A 233 -9.38 1.30 -3.79
C SER A 233 -8.83 0.02 -3.18
N TRP A 234 -7.81 -0.55 -3.82
CA TRP A 234 -7.06 -1.67 -3.26
C TRP A 234 -5.85 -1.22 -2.42
N CYS A 235 -5.05 -0.29 -2.90
CA CYS A 235 -3.78 0.09 -2.28
C CYS A 235 -3.98 1.09 -1.13
N ALA A 236 -3.57 0.74 0.10
CA ALA A 236 -3.67 1.60 1.28
C ALA A 236 -2.95 2.94 1.12
N SER A 237 -1.72 2.96 0.59
CA SER A 237 -0.97 4.20 0.37
C SER A 237 -1.64 5.12 -0.64
N CYS A 238 -2.21 4.56 -1.72
CA CYS A 238 -2.96 5.34 -2.70
C CYS A 238 -4.25 5.88 -2.11
N HIS A 239 -4.96 5.06 -1.30
CA HIS A 239 -6.15 5.48 -0.59
C HIS A 239 -5.87 6.72 0.28
N VAL A 240 -4.86 6.64 1.15
CA VAL A 240 -4.45 7.76 2.00
C VAL A 240 -4.03 8.98 1.17
N GLN A 241 -3.25 8.79 0.10
CA GLN A 241 -2.82 9.89 -0.78
C GLN A 241 -4.01 10.61 -1.42
N PHE A 242 -4.98 9.87 -1.95
CA PHE A 242 -6.17 10.48 -2.53
C PHE A 242 -7.07 11.12 -1.49
N THR A 243 -7.45 10.40 -0.44
CA THR A 243 -8.46 10.85 0.53
C THR A 243 -7.96 11.95 1.46
N GLU A 244 -6.67 12.00 1.76
CA GLU A 244 -6.12 12.99 2.70
C GLU A 244 -5.35 14.13 2.03
N THR A 245 -4.86 13.93 0.80
CA THR A 245 -4.08 14.98 0.12
C THR A 245 -4.78 15.46 -1.15
N THR A 246 -4.99 14.56 -2.13
CA THR A 246 -5.37 14.99 -3.48
C THR A 246 -6.83 15.46 -3.54
N ILE A 247 -7.79 14.62 -3.12
CA ILE A 247 -9.22 14.94 -3.19
C ILE A 247 -9.55 16.22 -2.42
N PRO A 248 -9.16 16.39 -1.12
CA PRO A 248 -9.46 17.60 -0.39
C PRO A 248 -8.80 18.86 -0.96
N THR A 249 -7.63 18.72 -1.61
CA THR A 249 -6.96 19.84 -2.28
C THR A 249 -7.69 20.25 -3.56
N VAL A 250 -8.14 19.27 -4.36
CA VAL A 250 -8.92 19.52 -5.56
C VAL A 250 -10.31 20.08 -5.24
N GLU A 251 -10.94 19.60 -4.19
CA GLU A 251 -12.22 20.09 -3.71
C GLU A 251 -12.17 21.60 -3.36
N LYS A 252 -11.07 22.07 -2.77
CA LYS A 252 -10.83 23.50 -2.53
C LYS A 252 -10.84 24.35 -3.83
N VAL A 253 -10.37 23.77 -4.94
CA VAL A 253 -10.34 24.47 -6.25
C VAL A 253 -11.65 24.36 -6.99
N ARG A 254 -12.29 23.19 -6.98
CA ARG A 254 -13.48 22.89 -7.77
C ARG A 254 -14.79 23.22 -7.06
N GLY A 255 -14.74 23.46 -5.74
CA GLY A 255 -15.93 23.67 -4.91
C GLY A 255 -16.78 22.41 -4.70
N SER A 256 -16.34 21.26 -5.21
CA SER A 256 -17.05 19.98 -5.07
C SER A 256 -16.09 18.80 -5.02
N ARG A 257 -16.47 17.79 -4.25
CA ARG A 257 -15.76 16.53 -4.17
C ARG A 257 -15.97 15.70 -5.44
N PRO A 258 -14.92 15.19 -6.11
CA PRO A 258 -15.06 14.52 -7.40
C PRO A 258 -15.71 13.13 -7.29
N PHE A 259 -15.44 12.37 -6.22
CA PHE A 259 -16.00 11.06 -5.91
C PHE A 259 -15.68 10.66 -4.47
N GLU A 260 -16.39 9.64 -3.97
CA GLU A 260 -16.03 8.94 -2.76
C GLU A 260 -15.12 7.74 -3.08
N MET A 261 -14.11 7.51 -2.23
CA MET A 261 -13.17 6.40 -2.38
C MET A 261 -13.25 5.47 -1.17
N THR A 262 -13.65 4.22 -1.41
CA THR A 262 -13.84 3.20 -0.38
C THR A 262 -12.78 2.10 -0.50
N PRO A 263 -12.08 1.70 0.58
CA PRO A 263 -11.19 0.53 0.55
C PRO A 263 -11.94 -0.75 0.19
N PHE A 264 -11.31 -1.65 -0.56
CA PHE A 264 -11.95 -2.89 -1.02
C PHE A 264 -12.52 -3.74 0.13
N MET A 265 -11.81 -3.86 1.25
CA MET A 265 -12.32 -4.60 2.42
C MET A 265 -13.59 -3.96 3.01
N LEU A 266 -13.67 -2.63 3.04
CA LEU A 266 -14.87 -1.94 3.51
C LEU A 266 -16.00 -2.03 2.50
N PHE A 267 -15.71 -2.03 1.21
CA PHE A 267 -16.72 -2.35 0.18
C PHE A 267 -17.26 -3.76 0.38
N LEU A 268 -16.42 -4.78 0.55
CA LEU A 268 -16.88 -6.15 0.82
C LEU A 268 -17.72 -6.23 2.09
N LYS A 269 -17.38 -5.47 3.14
CA LYS A 269 -18.17 -5.42 4.37
C LYS A 269 -19.62 -4.98 4.11
N THR A 270 -19.84 -4.05 3.18
CA THR A 270 -21.20 -3.64 2.79
C THR A 270 -21.98 -4.73 2.06
N ARG A 271 -21.30 -5.80 1.62
CA ARG A 271 -21.86 -6.91 0.83
C ARG A 271 -21.77 -8.26 1.56
N PHE A 272 -21.55 -8.29 2.86
CA PHE A 272 -21.38 -9.54 3.62
C PHE A 272 -22.59 -10.44 3.54
N GLU A 273 -23.81 -9.90 3.51
CA GLU A 273 -25.02 -10.70 3.36
C GLU A 273 -25.12 -11.38 1.99
N ASP A 274 -24.64 -10.72 0.93
CA ASP A 274 -24.54 -11.28 -0.42
C ASP A 274 -23.42 -12.32 -0.52
N LEU A 275 -22.29 -12.06 0.14
CA LEU A 275 -21.11 -12.95 0.13
C LEU A 275 -21.33 -14.24 0.94
N ARG A 276 -22.02 -14.16 2.09
CA ARG A 276 -22.22 -15.30 3.01
C ARG A 276 -22.68 -16.58 2.33
N PRO A 277 -23.72 -16.57 1.46
CA PRO A 277 -24.15 -17.78 0.78
C PRO A 277 -23.18 -18.28 -0.29
N MET A 278 -22.18 -17.49 -0.68
CA MET A 278 -21.15 -17.86 -1.66
C MET A 278 -19.96 -18.56 -1.02
N LEU A 279 -19.74 -18.40 0.29
CA LEU A 279 -18.67 -19.04 1.05
C LEU A 279 -19.04 -20.50 1.39
N LYS A 280 -18.96 -21.38 0.40
CA LYS A 280 -19.47 -22.76 0.48
C LYS A 280 -18.40 -23.79 0.80
N ASN A 281 -17.16 -23.58 0.32
CA ASN A 281 -16.10 -24.54 0.51
C ASN A 281 -15.44 -24.32 1.87
N ARG A 282 -15.23 -25.42 2.59
CA ARG A 282 -14.54 -25.39 3.88
C ARG A 282 -13.04 -25.22 3.65
N VAL A 283 -12.45 -24.25 4.35
CA VAL A 283 -11.01 -23.98 4.35
C VAL A 283 -10.48 -24.21 5.77
N PRO A 284 -10.11 -25.46 6.13
CA PRO A 284 -9.70 -25.79 7.49
C PRO A 284 -8.26 -25.30 7.73
N MET A 285 -8.12 -24.15 8.37
CA MET A 285 -6.81 -23.54 8.68
C MET A 285 -6.89 -22.77 10.00
N ARG A 286 -5.81 -22.86 10.77
CA ARG A 286 -5.53 -22.01 11.92
C ARG A 286 -4.63 -20.88 11.45
N ILE A 287 -5.05 -19.64 11.59
CA ILE A 287 -4.38 -18.49 10.97
C ILE A 287 -4.21 -17.34 11.95
N ALA A 288 -3.13 -16.58 11.76
CA ALA A 288 -2.99 -15.24 12.32
C ALA A 288 -3.12 -14.18 11.22
N LEU A 289 -3.66 -13.01 11.56
CA LEU A 289 -3.80 -11.91 10.62
C LEU A 289 -2.63 -10.93 10.79
N HIS A 290 -1.86 -10.69 9.73
CA HIS A 290 -0.90 -9.59 9.65
C HIS A 290 -1.68 -8.27 9.59
N LYS A 291 -1.77 -7.60 10.73
CA LYS A 291 -2.58 -6.39 10.89
C LYS A 291 -1.93 -5.19 10.21
N HIS A 292 -2.70 -4.43 9.44
CA HIS A 292 -2.27 -3.22 8.72
C HIS A 292 -3.24 -2.06 9.03
N PRO A 293 -3.18 -1.48 10.25
CA PRO A 293 -4.24 -0.65 10.80
C PRO A 293 -4.30 0.79 10.25
N GLY A 294 -3.40 1.18 9.34
CA GLY A 294 -3.30 2.56 8.86
C GLY A 294 -4.51 3.11 8.06
N VAL A 295 -5.43 2.21 7.65
CA VAL A 295 -6.74 2.58 7.10
C VAL A 295 -7.82 2.05 8.03
N LYS A 296 -8.52 2.96 8.69
CA LYS A 296 -9.50 2.65 9.76
C LYS A 296 -10.58 1.67 9.26
N GLY A 297 -10.88 0.64 10.05
CA GLY A 297 -11.94 -0.34 9.80
C GLY A 297 -11.56 -1.48 8.85
N VAL A 298 -10.41 -1.42 8.18
CA VAL A 298 -9.99 -2.46 7.21
C VAL A 298 -9.59 -3.76 7.90
N VAL A 299 -8.86 -3.68 9.01
CA VAL A 299 -8.45 -4.87 9.79
C VAL A 299 -9.67 -5.57 10.37
N GLU A 300 -10.60 -4.80 10.92
CA GLU A 300 -11.87 -5.29 11.47
C GLU A 300 -12.70 -5.97 10.36
N ALA A 301 -12.86 -5.32 9.21
CA ALA A 301 -13.60 -5.87 8.08
C ALA A 301 -12.97 -7.17 7.55
N GLY A 302 -11.62 -7.21 7.43
CA GLY A 302 -10.91 -8.42 7.03
C GLY A 302 -11.07 -9.56 8.06
N THR A 303 -11.02 -9.25 9.36
CA THR A 303 -11.23 -10.22 10.42
C THR A 303 -12.66 -10.76 10.41
N GLU A 304 -13.66 -9.90 10.25
CA GLU A 304 -15.07 -10.30 10.14
C GLU A 304 -15.30 -11.19 8.90
N LEU A 305 -14.69 -10.84 7.77
CA LEU A 305 -14.75 -11.61 6.53
C LEU A 305 -14.17 -13.02 6.71
N LEU A 306 -13.00 -13.13 7.32
CA LEU A 306 -12.36 -14.42 7.60
C LEU A 306 -13.18 -15.29 8.53
N ARG A 307 -13.86 -14.70 9.54
CA ARG A 307 -14.77 -15.45 10.44
C ARG A 307 -15.99 -16.03 9.72
N MET A 308 -16.36 -15.50 8.56
CA MET A 308 -17.45 -16.04 7.75
C MET A 308 -17.02 -17.28 6.94
N VAL A 309 -15.71 -17.48 6.72
CA VAL A 309 -15.18 -18.61 5.95
C VAL A 309 -15.25 -19.89 6.79
N PRO A 310 -15.97 -20.94 6.31
CA PRO A 310 -16.10 -22.18 7.07
C PRO A 310 -14.75 -22.87 7.29
N GLY A 311 -14.43 -23.16 8.54
CA GLY A 311 -13.21 -23.91 8.92
C GLY A 311 -12.03 -23.06 9.30
N ILE A 312 -12.08 -21.76 9.17
CA ILE A 312 -11.02 -20.85 9.63
C ILE A 312 -11.09 -20.68 11.17
N GLU A 313 -9.94 -20.84 11.81
CA GLU A 313 -9.69 -20.45 13.20
C GLU A 313 -8.71 -19.27 13.21
N ILE A 314 -9.12 -18.13 13.78
CA ILE A 314 -8.29 -16.92 13.85
C ILE A 314 -7.62 -16.82 15.22
N VAL A 315 -6.30 -16.73 15.24
CA VAL A 315 -5.48 -16.54 16.43
C VAL A 315 -5.05 -15.08 16.54
N ASP A 316 -5.18 -14.49 17.71
CA ASP A 316 -4.56 -13.20 18.00
C ASP A 316 -3.17 -13.42 18.60
N LEU A 317 -2.15 -13.05 17.85
CA LEU A 317 -0.75 -13.15 18.30
C LEU A 317 -0.37 -12.09 19.34
N HIS A 318 -1.25 -11.13 19.62
CA HIS A 318 -0.99 -9.99 20.51
C HIS A 318 0.29 -9.21 20.14
N GLN A 319 0.71 -9.27 18.87
CA GLN A 319 1.86 -8.52 18.39
C GLN A 319 1.47 -7.09 18.01
N PRO A 320 2.36 -6.11 18.27
CA PRO A 320 2.12 -4.74 17.87
C PRO A 320 1.98 -4.60 16.34
N ALA A 321 0.98 -3.84 15.90
CA ALA A 321 0.81 -3.47 14.52
C ALA A 321 0.61 -1.96 14.42
N VAL A 322 1.30 -1.30 13.48
CA VAL A 322 1.29 0.16 13.39
C VAL A 322 1.15 0.64 11.95
N GLY A 323 0.16 1.45 11.69
CA GLY A 323 0.00 2.21 10.45
C GLY A 323 -0.01 1.37 9.18
N LEU A 324 0.65 1.90 8.16
CA LEU A 324 0.90 1.21 6.90
C LEU A 324 2.24 0.46 6.99
N MET A 325 2.24 -0.66 7.71
CA MET A 325 3.42 -1.46 8.10
C MET A 325 4.56 -1.46 7.05
N SER A 326 4.32 -2.05 5.90
CA SER A 326 5.37 -2.25 4.90
C SER A 326 5.79 -0.95 4.21
N ASN A 327 4.86 -0.07 3.89
CA ASN A 327 5.17 1.13 3.09
C ASN A 327 5.71 2.30 3.91
N ALA A 328 5.19 2.51 5.12
CA ALA A 328 5.53 3.70 5.91
C ALA A 328 6.73 3.46 6.83
N LEU A 329 6.91 2.23 7.30
CA LEU A 329 8.03 1.88 8.19
C LEU A 329 9.40 1.74 7.48
N ASN A 330 9.47 1.96 6.17
CA ASN A 330 10.76 2.00 5.47
C ASN A 330 11.71 3.10 5.99
N ALA A 331 11.18 4.13 6.66
CA ALA A 331 11.99 5.14 7.34
C ALA A 331 12.63 4.63 8.65
N LEU A 332 12.14 3.51 9.19
CA LEU A 332 12.58 2.87 10.43
C LEU A 332 12.81 1.37 10.18
N PRO A 333 13.80 1.00 9.36
CA PRO A 333 13.95 -0.37 8.85
C PRO A 333 14.18 -1.41 9.95
N ASP A 334 14.94 -1.08 10.98
CA ASP A 334 15.22 -2.02 12.08
C ASP A 334 13.99 -2.25 12.96
N TYR A 335 13.20 -1.20 13.21
CA TYR A 335 11.93 -1.32 13.92
C TYR A 335 10.93 -2.17 13.13
N LYS A 336 10.78 -1.92 11.82
CA LYS A 336 9.95 -2.72 10.91
C LYS A 336 10.35 -4.20 10.96
N ARG A 337 11.63 -4.47 10.82
CA ARG A 337 12.21 -5.81 10.87
C ARG A 337 11.93 -6.53 12.19
N GLY A 338 12.08 -5.81 13.30
CA GLY A 338 11.77 -6.34 14.63
C GLY A 338 10.31 -6.75 14.79
N LEU A 339 9.37 -5.93 14.28
CA LEU A 339 7.93 -6.26 14.29
C LEU A 339 7.62 -7.50 13.46
N GLN A 340 8.14 -7.57 12.23
CA GLN A 340 7.89 -8.69 11.32
C GLN A 340 8.47 -10.01 11.85
N LEU A 341 9.68 -9.97 12.44
CA LEU A 341 10.26 -11.17 13.06
C LEU A 341 9.47 -11.62 14.28
N ALA A 342 9.09 -10.71 15.17
CA ALA A 342 8.31 -11.05 16.35
C ALA A 342 6.95 -11.68 15.97
N GLU A 343 6.35 -11.22 14.88
CA GLU A 343 5.10 -11.78 14.37
C GLU A 343 5.28 -13.18 13.78
N LEU A 344 6.34 -13.42 12.98
CA LEU A 344 6.65 -14.74 12.44
C LEU A 344 6.96 -15.75 13.55
N GLU A 345 7.76 -15.36 14.54
CA GLU A 345 8.07 -16.20 15.71
C GLU A 345 6.83 -16.51 16.55
N ALA A 346 5.94 -15.53 16.72
CA ALA A 346 4.71 -15.72 17.48
C ALA A 346 3.74 -16.66 16.73
N ALA A 347 3.61 -16.55 15.40
CA ALA A 347 2.79 -17.43 14.59
C ALA A 347 3.34 -18.88 14.59
N GLU A 348 4.66 -19.08 14.49
CA GLU A 348 5.29 -20.39 14.64
C GLU A 348 5.01 -20.98 16.04
N ALA A 349 5.19 -20.19 17.09
CA ALA A 349 4.97 -20.62 18.47
C ALA A 349 3.50 -20.97 18.77
N ALA A 350 2.56 -20.27 18.11
CA ALA A 350 1.12 -20.54 18.21
C ALA A 350 0.70 -21.80 17.45
N GLY A 351 1.57 -22.34 16.59
CA GLY A 351 1.25 -23.46 15.71
C GLY A 351 0.25 -23.08 14.61
N ASP A 352 0.35 -21.86 14.11
CA ASP A 352 -0.51 -21.40 13.01
C ASP A 352 -0.11 -22.04 11.68
N ASP A 353 -1.10 -22.38 10.85
CA ASP A 353 -0.87 -22.87 9.49
C ASP A 353 -0.42 -21.75 8.55
N ALA A 354 -0.91 -20.52 8.81
CA ALA A 354 -0.58 -19.37 7.99
C ALA A 354 -0.62 -18.03 8.74
N LEU A 355 0.23 -17.11 8.27
CA LEU A 355 0.11 -15.66 8.50
C LEU A 355 -0.55 -15.03 7.30
N VAL A 356 -1.69 -14.35 7.51
CA VAL A 356 -2.54 -13.84 6.44
C VAL A 356 -2.37 -12.34 6.26
N ALA A 357 -1.93 -11.92 5.08
CA ALA A 357 -1.80 -10.51 4.73
C ALA A 357 -3.08 -9.97 4.09
N ILE A 358 -3.48 -8.74 4.43
CA ILE A 358 -4.61 -8.04 3.78
C ILE A 358 -4.15 -7.42 2.46
N TYR A 359 -3.03 -6.72 2.45
CA TYR A 359 -2.56 -5.97 1.29
C TYR A 359 -1.43 -6.67 0.54
N HIS A 360 -1.36 -6.40 -0.75
CA HIS A 360 -0.33 -6.90 -1.66
C HIS A 360 1.11 -6.58 -1.22
N VAL A 361 1.32 -5.46 -0.55
CA VAL A 361 2.67 -5.04 -0.12
C VAL A 361 3.18 -5.91 1.01
N ASP A 362 2.32 -6.23 1.99
CA ASP A 362 2.67 -7.07 3.13
C ASP A 362 2.94 -8.51 2.66
N HIS A 363 2.06 -9.05 1.82
CA HIS A 363 2.26 -10.35 1.19
C HIS A 363 3.59 -10.39 0.40
N ARG A 364 3.84 -9.38 -0.41
CA ARG A 364 5.06 -9.30 -1.24
C ARG A 364 6.35 -9.23 -0.41
N GLU A 365 6.30 -8.57 0.74
CA GLU A 365 7.46 -8.53 1.64
C GLU A 365 7.66 -9.83 2.41
N LEU A 366 6.60 -10.49 2.83
CA LEU A 366 6.67 -11.64 3.73
C LEU A 366 6.72 -13.00 3.03
N CYS A 367 6.17 -13.15 1.82
CA CYS A 367 5.90 -14.46 1.21
C CYS A 367 7.15 -15.37 1.04
N ALA A 368 8.33 -14.80 0.83
CA ALA A 368 9.55 -15.60 0.70
C ALA A 368 10.01 -16.25 2.03
N HIS A 369 9.51 -15.77 3.16
CA HIS A 369 9.85 -16.34 4.47
C HIS A 369 9.26 -17.72 4.71
N GLU A 370 8.34 -18.20 3.87
CA GLU A 370 7.92 -19.60 3.84
C GLU A 370 9.10 -20.58 3.66
N ARG A 371 10.23 -20.14 3.11
CA ARG A 371 11.45 -20.97 3.04
C ARG A 371 12.06 -21.25 4.40
N ASP A 372 11.92 -20.29 5.30
CA ASP A 372 12.63 -20.26 6.58
C ASP A 372 11.74 -20.59 7.77
N TRP A 373 10.44 -20.42 7.62
CA TRP A 373 9.44 -20.58 8.66
C TRP A 373 8.45 -21.69 8.26
N PRO A 374 7.99 -22.53 9.20
CA PRO A 374 7.04 -23.62 8.93
C PRO A 374 5.59 -23.11 8.85
N ILE A 375 5.39 -21.85 8.47
CA ILE A 375 4.09 -21.20 8.33
C ILE A 375 3.94 -20.65 6.90
N ARG A 376 2.75 -20.76 6.35
CA ARG A 376 2.44 -20.19 5.03
C ARG A 376 2.20 -18.69 5.13
N ILE A 377 2.53 -17.96 4.09
CA ILE A 377 2.18 -16.54 3.95
C ILE A 377 1.15 -16.43 2.82
N ILE A 378 -0.08 -16.06 3.15
CA ILE A 378 -1.23 -16.11 2.25
C ILE A 378 -1.92 -14.74 2.23
N ASN A 379 -2.46 -14.33 1.08
CA ASN A 379 -3.33 -13.15 1.06
C ASN A 379 -4.75 -13.54 1.51
N ILE A 380 -5.45 -12.62 2.15
CA ILE A 380 -6.83 -12.82 2.61
C ILE A 380 -7.77 -13.23 1.47
N LEU A 381 -7.54 -12.73 0.24
CA LEU A 381 -8.37 -13.07 -0.91
C LEU A 381 -8.18 -14.50 -1.38
N ASP A 382 -7.00 -15.10 -1.20
CA ASP A 382 -6.80 -16.52 -1.52
C ASP A 382 -7.70 -17.42 -0.67
N ILE A 383 -7.86 -17.08 0.62
CA ILE A 383 -8.71 -17.82 1.56
C ILE A 383 -10.18 -17.65 1.20
N VAL A 384 -10.62 -16.41 1.01
CA VAL A 384 -12.01 -16.09 0.68
C VAL A 384 -12.36 -16.64 -0.70
N GLY A 385 -11.50 -16.49 -1.68
CA GLY A 385 -11.63 -17.03 -3.02
C GLY A 385 -11.79 -18.56 -3.00
N ALA A 386 -10.89 -19.26 -2.28
CA ALA A 386 -10.97 -20.72 -2.13
C ALA A 386 -12.33 -21.16 -1.57
N SER A 387 -12.88 -20.42 -0.58
CA SER A 387 -14.22 -20.71 -0.04
C SER A 387 -15.34 -20.45 -1.05
N MET A 388 -15.16 -19.51 -1.96
CA MET A 388 -16.09 -19.23 -3.07
C MET A 388 -15.90 -20.16 -4.27
N GLY A 389 -14.82 -20.96 -4.31
CA GLY A 389 -14.42 -21.75 -5.48
C GLY A 389 -13.69 -20.96 -6.56
N LEU A 390 -13.12 -19.82 -6.19
CA LEU A 390 -12.31 -18.94 -7.04
C LEU A 390 -10.84 -19.17 -6.74
N HIS A 391 -10.02 -19.19 -7.79
CA HIS A 391 -8.58 -19.41 -7.63
C HIS A 391 -7.78 -18.76 -8.76
N HIS A 392 -6.69 -18.13 -8.40
CA HIS A 392 -5.61 -17.71 -9.30
C HIS A 392 -4.28 -18.03 -8.64
N ASP A 393 -3.32 -18.56 -9.40
CA ASP A 393 -2.02 -18.97 -8.88
C ASP A 393 -1.17 -17.79 -8.42
N ASP A 394 -0.60 -17.91 -7.23
CA ASP A 394 0.37 -16.94 -6.70
C ASP A 394 1.76 -17.17 -7.32
N HIS A 395 1.90 -16.80 -8.59
CA HIS A 395 3.17 -16.90 -9.30
C HIS A 395 4.27 -16.04 -8.68
N PHE A 396 3.91 -14.86 -8.13
CA PHE A 396 4.90 -14.00 -7.48
C PHE A 396 5.60 -14.69 -6.30
N LYS A 397 4.83 -15.32 -5.41
CA LYS A 397 5.38 -16.06 -4.27
C LYS A 397 6.22 -17.25 -4.75
N ARG A 398 5.71 -18.04 -5.69
CA ARG A 398 6.41 -19.18 -6.27
C ARG A 398 7.79 -18.75 -6.81
N LEU A 399 7.84 -17.69 -7.59
CA LEU A 399 9.08 -17.15 -8.14
C LEU A 399 9.99 -16.58 -7.05
N LYS A 400 9.42 -15.79 -6.12
CA LYS A 400 10.21 -15.15 -5.06
C LYS A 400 10.86 -16.15 -4.10
N ILE A 401 10.22 -17.28 -3.84
CA ILE A 401 10.77 -18.39 -3.03
C ILE A 401 12.03 -18.98 -3.65
N MET A 402 12.19 -18.95 -4.97
CA MET A 402 13.40 -19.47 -5.65
C MET A 402 14.67 -18.73 -5.24
N GLN A 403 14.59 -17.41 -4.96
CA GLN A 403 15.69 -16.56 -4.51
C GLN A 403 16.93 -16.55 -5.44
N ASP A 404 16.74 -16.91 -6.70
CA ASP A 404 17.75 -16.94 -7.73
C ASP A 404 17.23 -16.23 -8.98
N ALA A 405 17.84 -15.09 -9.31
CA ALA A 405 17.36 -14.24 -10.39
C ALA A 405 17.48 -14.90 -11.77
N ASP A 406 18.50 -15.72 -11.97
CA ASP A 406 18.73 -16.40 -13.26
C ASP A 406 17.74 -17.58 -13.40
N ALA A 407 17.49 -18.32 -12.33
CA ALA A 407 16.47 -19.37 -12.30
C ALA A 407 15.06 -18.80 -12.49
N ILE A 408 14.73 -17.65 -11.89
CA ILE A 408 13.44 -16.98 -12.08
C ILE A 408 13.25 -16.53 -13.53
N VAL A 409 14.28 -15.95 -14.15
CA VAL A 409 14.21 -15.53 -15.57
C VAL A 409 14.02 -16.74 -16.47
N ALA A 410 14.75 -17.83 -16.22
CA ALA A 410 14.64 -19.08 -16.99
C ALA A 410 13.23 -19.72 -16.85
N ASP A 411 12.66 -19.72 -15.65
CA ASP A 411 11.29 -20.22 -15.38
C ASP A 411 10.20 -19.43 -16.13
N CYS A 412 10.43 -18.15 -16.38
CA CYS A 412 9.51 -17.27 -17.09
C CYS A 412 9.87 -17.06 -18.57
N GLN A 413 10.77 -17.87 -19.16
CA GLN A 413 11.30 -17.62 -20.51
C GLN A 413 10.20 -17.52 -21.56
N ASP A 414 9.18 -18.39 -21.52
CA ASP A 414 8.07 -18.39 -22.49
C ASP A 414 7.31 -17.05 -22.47
N MET A 415 7.07 -16.49 -21.29
CA MET A 415 6.40 -15.20 -21.12
C MET A 415 7.30 -14.04 -21.53
N ILE A 416 8.58 -14.11 -21.23
CA ILE A 416 9.59 -13.11 -21.63
C ILE A 416 9.64 -13.03 -23.15
N ASP A 417 9.66 -14.17 -23.83
CA ASP A 417 9.66 -14.25 -25.29
C ASP A 417 8.34 -13.76 -25.91
N ALA A 418 7.20 -14.19 -25.35
CA ALA A 418 5.87 -13.79 -25.83
C ALA A 418 5.68 -12.25 -25.79
N TYR A 419 6.14 -11.62 -24.72
CA TYR A 419 6.06 -10.16 -24.56
C TYR A 419 7.30 -9.41 -25.04
N ARG A 420 8.27 -10.09 -25.64
CA ARG A 420 9.52 -9.51 -26.17
C ARG A 420 10.26 -8.66 -25.12
N ILE A 421 10.28 -9.14 -23.89
CA ILE A 421 11.02 -8.50 -22.81
C ILE A 421 12.51 -8.80 -22.99
N ASP A 422 13.37 -7.79 -22.87
CA ASP A 422 14.82 -8.00 -22.83
C ASP A 422 15.18 -8.83 -21.58
N PRO A 423 15.81 -10.00 -21.72
CA PRO A 423 16.19 -10.85 -20.56
C PRO A 423 17.08 -10.13 -19.53
N ALA A 424 17.96 -9.24 -19.97
CA ALA A 424 18.79 -8.45 -19.07
C ALA A 424 17.96 -7.46 -18.26
N MET A 425 16.92 -6.87 -18.87
CA MET A 425 15.94 -6.04 -18.20
C MET A 425 15.11 -6.86 -17.22
N ALA A 426 14.60 -8.05 -17.62
CA ALA A 426 13.86 -8.95 -16.75
C ALA A 426 14.69 -9.31 -15.50
N ARG A 427 15.94 -9.71 -15.68
CA ARG A 427 16.86 -10.00 -14.59
C ARG A 427 17.06 -8.81 -13.66
N THR A 428 17.27 -7.61 -14.22
CA THR A 428 17.44 -6.38 -13.45
C THR A 428 16.20 -6.08 -12.60
N VAL A 429 15.02 -6.26 -13.16
CA VAL A 429 13.74 -6.06 -12.47
C VAL A 429 13.54 -7.10 -11.38
N VAL A 430 13.80 -8.38 -11.65
CA VAL A 430 13.74 -9.45 -10.64
C VAL A 430 14.62 -9.10 -9.44
N VAL A 431 15.86 -8.71 -9.67
CA VAL A 431 16.76 -8.31 -8.57
C VAL A 431 16.23 -7.10 -7.82
N LYS A 432 15.89 -6.00 -8.52
CA LYS A 432 15.58 -4.72 -7.88
C LYS A 432 14.17 -4.62 -7.33
N ALA A 433 13.19 -5.18 -8.03
CA ALA A 433 11.76 -4.98 -7.76
C ALA A 433 11.04 -6.22 -7.19
N MET A 434 11.73 -7.35 -7.08
CA MET A 434 11.22 -8.56 -6.44
C MET A 434 12.09 -8.97 -5.24
N LEU A 435 13.38 -9.26 -5.45
CA LEU A 435 14.24 -9.83 -4.42
C LEU A 435 14.71 -8.79 -3.39
N ASN A 436 15.05 -7.57 -3.82
CA ASN A 436 15.55 -6.51 -2.94
C ASN A 436 14.45 -5.75 -2.17
N GLU A 437 13.19 -6.00 -2.43
CA GLU A 437 12.09 -5.35 -1.71
C GLU A 437 11.82 -5.96 -0.32
N GLN A 438 12.61 -6.91 0.11
CA GLN A 438 12.38 -7.63 1.35
C GLN A 438 13.27 -7.10 2.48
N PRO A 439 12.69 -6.72 3.63
CA PRO A 439 13.45 -6.14 4.74
C PRO A 439 14.21 -7.20 5.55
N LEU A 440 13.73 -8.45 5.55
CA LEU A 440 14.40 -9.56 6.21
C LEU A 440 15.39 -10.22 5.26
N PRO A 441 16.50 -10.75 5.76
CA PRO A 441 17.45 -11.48 4.95
C PRO A 441 16.80 -12.68 4.29
N LEU A 442 17.34 -13.03 3.16
CA LEU A 442 16.94 -14.16 2.36
C LEU A 442 17.88 -15.34 2.62
N LEU A 443 17.53 -16.52 2.10
CA LEU A 443 18.40 -17.70 2.09
C LEU A 443 18.76 -18.28 3.47
N GLY A 444 17.76 -18.37 4.34
CA GLY A 444 17.94 -19.09 5.62
C GLY A 444 18.75 -18.36 6.66
N GLN A 445 18.81 -17.05 6.59
CA GLN A 445 19.34 -16.24 7.68
C GLN A 445 18.26 -15.95 8.72
N ARG A 446 18.61 -15.99 9.99
CA ARG A 446 17.73 -15.66 11.13
C ARG A 446 18.31 -14.52 11.93
N LEU A 447 17.45 -13.78 12.61
CA LEU A 447 17.87 -12.78 13.57
C LEU A 447 18.47 -13.46 14.81
N ASP A 448 19.70 -13.14 15.13
CA ASP A 448 20.31 -13.53 16.41
C ASP A 448 19.99 -12.49 17.49
N ARG A 449 18.96 -12.76 18.28
CA ARG A 449 18.54 -11.86 19.39
C ARG A 449 19.62 -11.65 20.46
N ALA A 450 20.49 -12.64 20.69
CA ALA A 450 21.55 -12.53 21.68
C ALA A 450 22.62 -11.51 21.24
N LYS A 451 22.76 -11.26 19.95
CA LYS A 451 23.70 -10.31 19.34
C LYS A 451 23.06 -8.98 18.94
N GLY A 452 21.83 -8.70 19.37
CA GLY A 452 21.21 -7.41 19.17
C GLY A 452 20.86 -7.08 17.73
N ALA A 453 20.05 -7.89 17.08
CA ALA A 453 19.55 -7.72 15.71
C ALA A 453 20.55 -8.05 14.57
N ALA A 454 21.66 -8.69 14.84
CA ALA A 454 22.52 -9.27 13.82
C ALA A 454 21.86 -10.53 13.21
N TYR A 455 22.00 -10.72 11.91
CA TYR A 455 21.50 -11.92 11.23
C TYR A 455 22.57 -13.00 11.18
N MET A 456 22.16 -14.24 11.43
CA MET A 456 23.03 -15.40 11.36
C MET A 456 22.62 -16.30 10.18
N PRO A 457 23.57 -16.82 9.41
CA PRO A 457 23.29 -17.91 8.48
C PRO A 457 22.75 -19.12 9.25
N ARG A 458 21.84 -19.86 8.63
CA ARG A 458 21.46 -21.18 9.18
C ARG A 458 22.67 -22.11 9.12
N PRO A 459 22.88 -22.96 10.14
CA PRO A 459 23.94 -23.95 10.13
C PRO A 459 23.77 -24.98 9.01
#